data_82b564bb7cdd25cabaad1c929026aa77
#
_entry.id   82b564bb7cdd25cabaad1c929026aa77
#
_cell.length_a   1.000
_cell.length_b   1.000
_cell.length_c   1.000
_cell.angle_alpha   90.00
_cell.angle_beta   90.00
_cell.angle_gamma   90.00
#
_symmetry.space_group_name_H-M   'P 1'
#
loop_
_entity.id
_entity.type
_entity.pdbx_description
1 polymer ?
#
loop_
_entity_poly.entity_id
_entity_poly.type
_entity_poly.pdbx_seq_one_letter_code
_entity_poly.pdbx_strand_id
1 'polypeptide(L)'
;MHFDVLQRLSLAGDAMKPNEDAALAEANAAVVFDGATPVSEPLMPGRSDAAWIAQFGARRVMAHLKEADTPRAALRHALADAERSFTGLRRRAPRQRHEWPYASMMLAVPRDDGLDALWYGDCALLLVRPDGSFDSIGQAIAKKALEASDAARFAKATNTAPTGALDTMQFLELIRSARNKLNATGGTWLFAPMAKASEHVSHARVAAPAGSFVLVCTDGFLALAGDYRSYTPKALVGAAASKGLVTLGAELRALEDGDPEGRAFPRFKKSDDATALLLRLA
;
A
#
# COMPACT_ATOMS: atom_id res chain seq x y z
N MET A 1 -21.72 -2.33 -12.93
CA MET A 1 -21.31 -3.44 -11.99
C MET A 1 -21.01 -2.89 -10.60
N HIS A 2 -20.94 -3.74 -9.60
CA HIS A 2 -20.61 -3.38 -8.23
C HIS A 2 -19.67 -4.42 -7.60
N PHE A 3 -19.10 -4.10 -6.44
CA PHE A 3 -18.34 -5.06 -5.66
C PHE A 3 -19.21 -5.76 -4.61
N ASP A 4 -19.18 -7.09 -4.60
CA ASP A 4 -19.46 -7.86 -3.40
C ASP A 4 -18.17 -7.86 -2.57
N VAL A 5 -18.20 -7.28 -1.38
CA VAL A 5 -17.06 -7.29 -0.46
C VAL A 5 -17.06 -8.60 0.31
N LEU A 6 -16.20 -9.54 -0.09
CA LEU A 6 -16.18 -10.88 0.47
C LEU A 6 -15.43 -10.95 1.81
N GLN A 7 -14.24 -10.34 1.87
CA GLN A 7 -13.39 -10.40 3.05
C GLN A 7 -12.54 -9.13 3.19
N ARG A 8 -12.14 -8.84 4.43
CA ARG A 8 -11.22 -7.75 4.80
C ARG A 8 -10.24 -8.28 5.82
N LEU A 9 -8.98 -7.88 5.70
CA LEU A 9 -7.92 -8.15 6.66
C LEU A 9 -7.06 -6.90 6.82
N SER A 10 -6.66 -6.61 8.05
CA SER A 10 -5.63 -5.62 8.34
C SER A 10 -4.90 -6.04 9.62
N LEU A 11 -3.63 -6.34 9.49
CA LEU A 11 -2.75 -6.85 10.55
C LEU A 11 -1.61 -5.88 10.76
N ALA A 12 -1.41 -5.43 11.99
CA ALA A 12 -0.20 -4.69 12.34
C ALA A 12 1.04 -5.58 12.25
N GLY A 13 2.14 -5.05 11.74
CA GLY A 13 3.45 -5.72 11.73
C GLY A 13 4.07 -5.79 13.11
N ASP A 14 3.80 -4.79 13.95
CA ASP A 14 4.24 -4.71 15.34
C ASP A 14 3.05 -4.28 16.22
N ALA A 15 2.68 -5.13 17.17
CA ALA A 15 1.56 -4.85 18.08
C ALA A 15 1.75 -3.60 18.97
N MET A 16 2.98 -3.13 19.14
CA MET A 16 3.31 -1.95 19.94
C MET A 16 3.25 -0.64 19.13
N LYS A 17 3.16 -0.73 17.80
CA LYS A 17 3.09 0.42 16.89
C LYS A 17 1.68 0.58 16.31
N PRO A 18 1.28 1.80 15.92
CA PRO A 18 0.07 1.98 15.14
C PRO A 18 0.19 1.22 13.81
N ASN A 19 -0.89 0.58 13.39
CA ASN A 19 -0.99 0.09 12.03
C ASN A 19 -1.03 1.31 11.08
N GLU A 20 -0.07 1.38 10.17
CA GLU A 20 0.10 2.47 9.21
C GLU A 20 -0.68 2.22 7.91
N ASP A 21 -1.30 1.05 7.77
CA ASP A 21 -2.22 0.72 6.68
C ASP A 21 -3.64 1.22 6.94
N ALA A 22 -4.41 1.37 5.87
CA ALA A 22 -5.85 1.58 5.92
C ALA A 22 -6.55 0.94 4.72
N ALA A 23 -7.76 0.42 4.94
CA ALA A 23 -8.59 -0.10 3.87
C ALA A 23 -10.06 0.21 4.08
N LEU A 24 -10.75 0.61 3.01
CA LEU A 24 -12.20 0.76 2.97
C LEU A 24 -12.74 0.16 1.68
N ALA A 25 -13.91 -0.48 1.77
CA ALA A 25 -14.61 -1.00 0.60
C ALA A 25 -16.12 -0.85 0.78
N GLU A 26 -16.78 -0.43 -0.27
CA GLU A 26 -18.22 -0.35 -0.46
C GLU A 26 -18.56 -0.98 -1.83
N ALA A 27 -19.84 -1.11 -2.15
CA ALA A 27 -20.26 -1.69 -3.44
C ALA A 27 -19.73 -0.92 -4.67
N ASN A 28 -19.51 0.37 -4.54
CA ASN A 28 -19.08 1.26 -5.64
C ASN A 28 -17.58 1.57 -5.68
N ALA A 29 -16.80 1.16 -4.67
CA ALA A 29 -15.36 1.39 -4.66
C ALA A 29 -14.66 0.58 -3.56
N ALA A 30 -13.35 0.34 -3.74
CA ALA A 30 -12.46 -0.21 -2.73
C ALA A 30 -11.11 0.50 -2.78
N VAL A 31 -10.55 0.82 -1.62
CA VAL A 31 -9.25 1.47 -1.52
C VAL A 31 -8.42 0.86 -0.41
N VAL A 32 -7.13 0.67 -0.69
CA VAL A 32 -6.11 0.39 0.33
C VAL A 32 -5.04 1.48 0.31
N PHE A 33 -4.52 1.77 1.47
CA PHE A 33 -3.39 2.66 1.69
C PHE A 33 -2.34 1.95 2.53
N ASP A 34 -1.09 2.22 2.22
CA ASP A 34 0.09 1.81 2.96
C ASP A 34 0.89 3.06 3.32
N GLY A 35 0.93 3.38 4.60
CA GLY A 35 1.60 4.56 5.12
C GLY A 35 3.10 4.36 5.24
N ALA A 36 3.88 5.23 4.63
CA ALA A 36 5.34 5.15 4.70
C ALA A 36 5.86 5.52 6.09
N THR A 37 6.31 4.53 6.88
CA THR A 37 6.82 4.69 8.26
C THR A 37 7.70 5.93 8.40
N PRO A 38 7.43 6.85 9.35
CA PRO A 38 8.18 8.09 9.48
C PRO A 38 9.67 7.88 9.75
N VAL A 39 10.52 8.72 9.14
CA VAL A 39 11.99 8.74 9.35
C VAL A 39 12.45 10.00 10.10
N SER A 40 11.51 10.68 10.72
CA SER A 40 11.66 11.89 11.54
C SER A 40 10.58 11.93 12.62
N GLU A 41 10.68 12.89 13.54
CA GLU A 41 9.63 13.10 14.54
C GLU A 41 8.28 13.45 13.89
N PRO A 42 7.16 12.92 14.42
CA PRO A 42 5.83 13.16 13.89
C PRO A 42 5.49 14.66 13.86
N LEU A 43 4.93 15.11 12.75
CA LEU A 43 4.42 16.47 12.59
C LEU A 43 2.96 16.59 12.99
N MET A 44 2.19 15.53 12.88
CA MET A 44 0.76 15.52 13.22
C MET A 44 0.52 15.19 14.69
N PRO A 45 -0.60 15.64 15.27
CA PRO A 45 -1.06 15.12 16.54
C PRO A 45 -1.38 13.62 16.41
N GLY A 46 -0.71 12.80 17.23
CA GLY A 46 -0.89 11.34 17.18
C GLY A 46 0.43 10.60 17.25
N ARG A 47 0.37 9.28 17.08
CA ARG A 47 1.52 8.39 17.25
C ARG A 47 2.28 8.15 15.93
N SER A 48 1.62 8.31 14.78
CA SER A 48 2.23 8.11 13.45
C SER A 48 1.59 9.00 12.41
N ASP A 49 2.42 9.75 11.68
CA ASP A 49 2.02 10.55 10.53
C ASP A 49 1.60 9.66 9.35
N ALA A 50 2.21 8.47 9.20
CA ALA A 50 1.87 7.50 8.19
C ALA A 50 0.47 6.92 8.42
N ALA A 51 0.17 6.49 9.66
CA ALA A 51 -1.18 6.05 10.01
C ALA A 51 -2.23 7.15 9.81
N TRP A 52 -1.86 8.41 10.13
CA TRP A 52 -2.77 9.54 9.90
C TRP A 52 -3.10 9.71 8.41
N ILE A 53 -2.09 9.77 7.54
CA ILE A 53 -2.32 10.03 6.11
C ILE A 53 -3.06 8.88 5.43
N ALA A 54 -2.76 7.62 5.78
CA ALA A 54 -3.44 6.44 5.25
C ALA A 54 -4.93 6.43 5.65
N GLN A 55 -5.23 6.57 6.94
CA GLN A 55 -6.60 6.57 7.45
C GLN A 55 -7.40 7.80 7.00
N PHE A 56 -6.78 8.97 6.98
CA PHE A 56 -7.41 10.19 6.48
C PHE A 56 -7.71 10.06 4.99
N GLY A 57 -6.72 9.65 4.20
CA GLY A 57 -6.83 9.45 2.75
C GLY A 57 -7.95 8.48 2.39
N ALA A 58 -7.98 7.29 3.02
CA ALA A 58 -9.01 6.29 2.76
C ALA A 58 -10.43 6.85 3.00
N ARG A 59 -10.66 7.51 4.13
CA ARG A 59 -11.97 8.10 4.44
C ARG A 59 -12.35 9.22 3.46
N ARG A 60 -11.40 10.10 3.10
CA ARG A 60 -11.71 11.24 2.22
C ARG A 60 -11.91 10.83 0.77
N VAL A 61 -11.11 9.89 0.25
CA VAL A 61 -11.32 9.34 -1.09
C VAL A 61 -12.70 8.70 -1.21
N MET A 62 -13.08 7.82 -0.26
CA MET A 62 -14.38 7.15 -0.28
C MET A 62 -15.55 8.14 -0.13
N ALA A 63 -15.40 9.19 0.68
CA ALA A 63 -16.42 10.22 0.83
C ALA A 63 -16.63 10.99 -0.49
N HIS A 64 -15.55 11.45 -1.12
CA HIS A 64 -15.65 12.23 -2.36
C HIS A 64 -16.08 11.41 -3.58
N LEU A 65 -15.89 10.09 -3.59
CA LEU A 65 -16.41 9.23 -4.67
C LEU A 65 -17.94 9.21 -4.77
N LYS A 66 -18.64 9.62 -3.69
CA LYS A 66 -20.11 9.71 -3.69
C LYS A 66 -20.63 10.94 -4.41
N GLU A 67 -19.80 11.97 -4.58
CA GLU A 67 -20.19 13.30 -5.06
C GLU A 67 -19.46 13.70 -6.35
N ALA A 68 -18.29 13.11 -6.62
CA ALA A 68 -17.47 13.50 -7.76
C ALA A 68 -17.82 12.74 -9.04
N ASP A 69 -17.75 13.42 -10.18
CA ASP A 69 -18.03 12.84 -11.50
C ASP A 69 -17.02 11.75 -11.91
N THR A 70 -15.80 11.82 -11.40
CA THR A 70 -14.73 10.87 -11.73
C THR A 70 -13.89 10.50 -10.51
N PRO A 71 -13.29 9.29 -10.48
CA PRO A 71 -12.38 8.89 -9.41
C PRO A 71 -11.18 9.84 -9.25
N ARG A 72 -10.68 10.41 -10.35
CA ARG A 72 -9.59 11.39 -10.31
C ARG A 72 -10.01 12.71 -9.66
N ALA A 73 -11.25 13.16 -9.90
CA ALA A 73 -11.80 14.34 -9.24
C ALA A 73 -11.98 14.10 -7.73
N ALA A 74 -12.50 12.93 -7.33
CA ALA A 74 -12.59 12.53 -5.92
C ALA A 74 -11.23 12.53 -5.23
N LEU A 75 -10.22 11.95 -5.88
CA LEU A 75 -8.84 11.93 -5.39
C LEU A 75 -8.27 13.35 -5.22
N ARG A 76 -8.50 14.25 -6.19
CA ARG A 76 -8.06 15.66 -6.09
C ARG A 76 -8.68 16.36 -4.89
N HIS A 77 -9.96 16.16 -4.63
CA HIS A 77 -10.65 16.72 -3.46
C HIS A 77 -10.09 16.15 -2.15
N ALA A 78 -9.86 14.82 -2.10
CA ALA A 78 -9.28 14.17 -0.92
C ALA A 78 -7.87 14.68 -0.61
N LEU A 79 -7.02 14.88 -1.63
CA LEU A 79 -5.68 15.46 -1.47
C LEU A 79 -5.72 16.91 -1.01
N ALA A 80 -6.66 17.72 -1.54
CA ALA A 80 -6.86 19.10 -1.07
C ALA A 80 -7.34 19.15 0.39
N ASP A 81 -8.20 18.21 0.81
CA ASP A 81 -8.60 18.06 2.21
C ASP A 81 -7.40 17.68 3.10
N ALA A 82 -6.56 16.75 2.62
CA ALA A 82 -5.35 16.36 3.34
C ALA A 82 -4.40 17.53 3.52
N GLU A 83 -4.17 18.33 2.47
CA GLU A 83 -3.32 19.52 2.51
C GLU A 83 -3.85 20.56 3.52
N ARG A 84 -5.16 20.83 3.51
CA ARG A 84 -5.79 21.76 4.48
C ARG A 84 -5.67 21.23 5.90
N SER A 85 -6.01 19.96 6.13
CA SER A 85 -5.95 19.34 7.45
C SER A 85 -4.53 19.30 8.01
N PHE A 86 -3.56 18.89 7.18
CA PHE A 86 -2.15 18.87 7.54
C PHE A 86 -1.65 20.27 7.91
N THR A 87 -1.94 21.27 7.08
CA THR A 87 -1.52 22.65 7.32
C THR A 87 -2.10 23.23 8.61
N GLY A 88 -3.36 22.89 8.91
CA GLY A 88 -4.05 23.39 10.10
C GLY A 88 -3.68 22.69 11.41
N LEU A 89 -3.24 21.42 11.35
CA LEU A 89 -3.03 20.60 12.54
C LEU A 89 -1.56 20.29 12.84
N ARG A 90 -0.66 20.46 11.88
CA ARG A 90 0.76 20.15 12.07
C ARG A 90 1.39 21.01 13.16
N ARG A 91 2.26 20.40 13.94
CA ARG A 91 3.01 21.08 15.03
C ARG A 91 3.98 22.14 14.53
N ARG A 92 4.53 21.94 13.32
CA ARG A 92 5.40 22.86 12.58
C ARG A 92 5.37 22.58 11.09
N ALA A 93 5.86 23.48 10.29
CA ALA A 93 6.08 23.22 8.87
C ALA A 93 7.20 22.19 8.66
N PRO A 94 7.08 21.27 7.66
CA PRO A 94 8.19 20.42 7.25
C PRO A 94 9.37 21.27 6.77
N ARG A 95 10.58 20.91 7.18
CA ARG A 95 11.83 21.57 6.73
C ARG A 95 12.35 20.93 5.45
N GLN A 96 12.10 19.63 5.29
CA GLN A 96 12.52 18.84 4.15
C GLN A 96 11.38 17.90 3.71
N ARG A 97 11.45 17.40 2.47
CA ARG A 97 10.40 16.53 1.92
C ARG A 97 10.28 15.21 2.65
N HIS A 98 11.34 14.62 3.18
CA HIS A 98 11.29 13.37 3.91
C HIS A 98 10.47 13.43 5.21
N GLU A 99 10.17 14.65 5.72
CA GLU A 99 9.32 14.84 6.90
C GLU A 99 7.81 14.81 6.60
N TRP A 100 7.42 14.85 5.31
CA TRP A 100 6.00 14.82 4.94
C TRP A 100 5.42 13.42 5.17
N PRO A 101 4.14 13.32 5.58
CA PRO A 101 3.45 12.03 5.55
C PRO A 101 3.18 11.61 4.11
N TYR A 102 3.57 10.38 3.80
CA TYR A 102 3.36 9.75 2.50
C TYR A 102 2.63 8.43 2.67
N ALA A 103 1.87 8.04 1.64
CA ALA A 103 1.30 6.71 1.54
C ALA A 103 1.27 6.23 0.10
N SER A 104 1.51 4.95 -0.12
CA SER A 104 1.07 4.23 -1.31
C SER A 104 -0.45 4.06 -1.26
N MET A 105 -1.09 3.92 -2.41
CA MET A 105 -2.55 3.78 -2.51
C MET A 105 -2.92 2.95 -3.73
N MET A 106 -3.92 2.08 -3.59
CA MET A 106 -4.62 1.46 -4.71
C MET A 106 -6.12 1.65 -4.54
N LEU A 107 -6.74 2.37 -5.48
CA LEU A 107 -8.17 2.59 -5.57
C LEU A 107 -8.73 1.78 -6.75
N ALA A 108 -9.76 0.98 -6.51
CA ALA A 108 -10.51 0.24 -7.51
C ALA A 108 -11.96 0.73 -7.56
N VAL A 109 -12.47 1.04 -8.74
CA VAL A 109 -13.84 1.51 -8.96
C VAL A 109 -14.48 0.68 -10.06
N PRO A 110 -15.56 -0.09 -9.79
CA PRO A 110 -16.25 -0.88 -10.80
C PRO A 110 -16.88 0.00 -11.87
N ARG A 111 -16.92 -0.51 -13.10
CA ARG A 111 -17.55 0.08 -14.28
C ARG A 111 -18.40 -0.97 -14.96
N ASP A 112 -19.23 -0.58 -15.93
CA ASP A 112 -20.16 -1.50 -16.62
C ASP A 112 -19.44 -2.62 -17.37
N ASP A 113 -18.20 -2.41 -17.81
CA ASP A 113 -17.39 -3.35 -18.60
C ASP A 113 -16.06 -3.75 -17.92
N GLY A 114 -15.86 -3.38 -16.65
CA GLY A 114 -14.61 -3.66 -15.97
C GLY A 114 -14.42 -2.85 -14.70
N LEU A 115 -13.20 -2.36 -14.51
CA LEU A 115 -12.85 -1.48 -13.39
C LEU A 115 -11.83 -0.42 -13.78
N ASP A 116 -11.93 0.75 -13.16
CA ASP A 116 -10.88 1.75 -13.11
C ASP A 116 -9.99 1.50 -11.90
N ALA A 117 -8.67 1.49 -12.10
CA ALA A 117 -7.68 1.46 -11.03
C ALA A 117 -6.86 2.75 -11.04
N LEU A 118 -6.75 3.40 -9.88
CA LEU A 118 -5.86 4.55 -9.68
C LEU A 118 -4.87 4.21 -8.57
N TRP A 119 -3.58 4.51 -8.77
CA TRP A 119 -2.60 4.16 -7.73
C TRP A 119 -1.44 5.12 -7.63
N TYR A 120 -0.84 5.13 -6.43
CA TYR A 120 0.48 5.63 -6.10
C TYR A 120 1.30 4.51 -5.46
N GLY A 121 2.60 4.47 -5.72
CA GLY A 121 3.51 3.57 -5.01
C GLY A 121 3.27 2.09 -5.30
N ASP A 122 3.23 1.27 -4.26
CA ASP A 122 3.39 -0.19 -4.29
C ASP A 122 2.26 -1.01 -3.67
N CYS A 123 1.10 -0.43 -3.46
CA CYS A 123 -0.11 -1.24 -3.32
C CYS A 123 -0.43 -1.97 -4.63
N ALA A 124 -1.05 -3.15 -4.54
CA ALA A 124 -1.36 -4.00 -5.68
C ALA A 124 -2.86 -4.21 -5.86
N LEU A 125 -3.28 -4.39 -7.12
CA LEU A 125 -4.56 -4.97 -7.50
C LEU A 125 -4.30 -6.19 -8.37
N LEU A 126 -4.77 -7.36 -7.91
CA LEU A 126 -4.68 -8.63 -8.61
C LEU A 126 -6.09 -9.04 -9.05
N LEU A 127 -6.26 -9.30 -10.35
CA LEU A 127 -7.54 -9.62 -10.96
C LEU A 127 -7.49 -11.03 -11.57
N VAL A 128 -8.42 -11.90 -11.20
CA VAL A 128 -8.65 -13.20 -11.83
C VAL A 128 -10.06 -13.23 -12.38
N ARG A 129 -10.18 -13.45 -13.68
CA ARG A 129 -11.48 -13.54 -14.38
C ARG A 129 -12.05 -14.96 -14.34
N PRO A 130 -13.36 -15.15 -14.63
CA PRO A 130 -13.98 -16.47 -14.67
C PRO A 130 -13.34 -17.46 -15.66
N ASP A 131 -12.75 -16.98 -16.75
CA ASP A 131 -11.99 -17.79 -17.71
C ASP A 131 -10.59 -18.17 -17.22
N GLY A 132 -10.21 -17.73 -16.02
CA GLY A 132 -8.91 -17.95 -15.42
C GLY A 132 -7.80 -17.02 -15.93
N SER A 133 -8.08 -16.04 -16.78
CA SER A 133 -7.10 -15.01 -17.14
C SER A 133 -6.79 -14.12 -15.94
N PHE A 134 -5.57 -13.54 -15.93
CA PHE A 134 -5.02 -12.83 -14.78
C PHE A 134 -4.38 -11.51 -15.21
N ASP A 135 -4.62 -10.46 -14.44
CA ASP A 135 -3.90 -9.19 -14.50
C ASP A 135 -3.38 -8.77 -13.14
N SER A 136 -2.23 -8.12 -13.15
CA SER A 136 -1.64 -7.43 -12.01
C SER A 136 -1.49 -5.94 -12.35
N ILE A 137 -2.09 -5.08 -11.54
CA ILE A 137 -2.07 -3.64 -11.72
C ILE A 137 -1.25 -3.01 -10.58
N GLY A 138 -0.41 -2.04 -10.93
CA GLY A 138 0.58 -1.45 -10.04
C GLY A 138 1.97 -2.03 -10.27
N GLN A 139 2.94 -1.55 -9.48
CA GLN A 139 4.36 -1.93 -9.62
C GLN A 139 4.87 -2.80 -8.46
N ALA A 140 3.98 -3.21 -7.56
CA ALA A 140 4.33 -3.85 -6.28
C ALA A 140 5.18 -5.11 -6.45
N ILE A 141 4.82 -6.00 -7.38
CA ILE A 141 5.55 -7.26 -7.61
C ILE A 141 6.99 -7.01 -8.05
N ALA A 142 7.20 -6.11 -9.01
CA ALA A 142 8.54 -5.77 -9.48
C ALA A 142 9.37 -5.07 -8.39
N LYS A 143 8.72 -4.19 -7.61
CA LYS A 143 9.36 -3.47 -6.52
C LYS A 143 9.81 -4.40 -5.39
N LYS A 144 8.99 -5.38 -4.99
CA LYS A 144 9.35 -6.40 -3.98
C LYS A 144 10.63 -7.16 -4.35
N ALA A 145 10.77 -7.56 -5.63
CA ALA A 145 11.98 -8.24 -6.08
C ALA A 145 13.24 -7.37 -5.97
N LEU A 146 13.11 -6.07 -6.24
CA LEU A 146 14.22 -5.10 -6.08
C LEU A 146 14.56 -4.90 -4.61
N GLU A 147 13.58 -4.73 -3.72
CA GLU A 147 13.77 -4.55 -2.29
C GLU A 147 14.47 -5.75 -1.64
N ALA A 148 14.08 -6.97 -1.99
CA ALA A 148 14.75 -8.19 -1.51
C ALA A 148 16.24 -8.22 -1.94
N SER A 149 16.54 -7.84 -3.20
CA SER A 149 17.91 -7.73 -3.69
C SER A 149 18.71 -6.66 -2.94
N ASP A 150 18.09 -5.50 -2.68
CA ASP A 150 18.71 -4.38 -1.96
C ASP A 150 18.96 -4.74 -0.49
N ALA A 151 18.02 -5.41 0.18
CA ALA A 151 18.17 -5.88 1.55
C ALA A 151 19.33 -6.88 1.68
N ALA A 152 19.42 -7.86 0.76
CA ALA A 152 20.52 -8.84 0.74
C ALA A 152 21.88 -8.16 0.51
N ARG A 153 21.94 -7.19 -0.42
CA ARG A 153 23.16 -6.44 -0.73
C ARG A 153 23.61 -5.57 0.42
N PHE A 154 22.68 -4.87 1.07
CA PHE A 154 22.97 -4.04 2.24
C PHE A 154 23.47 -4.88 3.42
N ALA A 155 22.79 -5.98 3.73
CA ALA A 155 23.18 -6.91 4.80
C ALA A 155 24.61 -7.44 4.59
N LYS A 156 24.95 -7.82 3.35
CA LYS A 156 26.31 -8.26 2.99
C LYS A 156 27.35 -7.15 3.17
N ALA A 157 27.03 -5.93 2.77
CA ALA A 157 27.95 -4.79 2.82
C ALA A 157 28.23 -4.33 4.27
N THR A 158 27.23 -4.45 5.16
CA THR A 158 27.32 -4.01 6.55
C THR A 158 27.61 -5.14 7.54
N ASN A 159 27.64 -6.39 7.07
CA ASN A 159 27.76 -7.61 7.90
C ASN A 159 26.68 -7.68 9.00
N THR A 160 25.45 -7.30 8.68
CA THR A 160 24.29 -7.32 9.57
C THR A 160 23.21 -8.27 9.04
N ALA A 161 22.22 -8.61 9.88
CA ALA A 161 21.01 -9.26 9.40
C ALA A 161 20.23 -8.28 8.46
N PRO A 162 19.57 -8.75 7.40
CA PRO A 162 18.78 -7.88 6.51
C PRO A 162 17.77 -7.01 7.26
N THR A 163 17.02 -7.57 8.21
CA THR A 163 16.02 -6.85 9.03
C THR A 163 16.62 -5.84 10.01
N GLY A 164 17.90 -5.94 10.34
CA GLY A 164 18.63 -4.98 11.18
C GLY A 164 19.09 -3.71 10.44
N ALA A 165 18.92 -3.64 9.13
CA ALA A 165 19.35 -2.50 8.32
C ALA A 165 18.67 -1.19 8.74
N LEU A 166 17.38 -1.25 9.10
CA LEU A 166 16.58 -0.08 9.49
C LEU A 166 17.09 0.62 10.76
N ASP A 167 17.80 -0.11 11.63
CA ASP A 167 18.34 0.41 12.89
C ASP A 167 19.66 1.15 12.70
N THR A 168 20.18 1.18 11.46
CA THR A 168 21.45 1.85 11.16
C THR A 168 21.23 3.28 10.71
N MET A 169 22.06 4.21 11.21
CA MET A 169 22.05 5.61 10.77
C MET A 169 22.29 5.75 9.26
N GLN A 170 23.14 4.90 8.70
CA GLN A 170 23.44 4.89 7.27
C GLN A 170 22.21 4.61 6.42
N PHE A 171 21.39 3.63 6.81
CA PHE A 171 20.17 3.30 6.11
C PHE A 171 19.11 4.40 6.25
N LEU A 172 19.01 4.99 7.44
CA LEU A 172 18.10 6.11 7.69
C LEU A 172 18.42 7.31 6.79
N GLU A 173 19.70 7.63 6.60
CA GLU A 173 20.14 8.70 5.69
C GLU A 173 19.82 8.38 4.23
N LEU A 174 19.96 7.11 3.80
CA LEU A 174 19.56 6.67 2.46
C LEU A 174 18.06 6.86 2.23
N ILE A 175 17.21 6.46 3.18
CA ILE A 175 15.76 6.65 3.09
C ILE A 175 15.41 8.15 3.04
N ARG A 176 16.01 8.98 3.91
CA ARG A 176 15.78 10.43 3.91
C ARG A 176 16.16 11.05 2.57
N SER A 177 17.31 10.66 2.01
CA SER A 177 17.77 11.12 0.70
C SER A 177 16.79 10.71 -0.41
N ALA A 178 16.32 9.45 -0.41
CA ALA A 178 15.33 8.97 -1.38
C ALA A 178 14.00 9.73 -1.25
N ARG A 179 13.49 9.91 -0.02
CA ARG A 179 12.23 10.62 0.24
C ARG A 179 12.28 12.10 -0.09
N ASN A 180 13.44 12.73 -0.03
CA ASN A 180 13.60 14.12 -0.46
C ASN A 180 13.34 14.32 -1.96
N LYS A 181 13.32 13.25 -2.75
CA LYS A 181 12.98 13.26 -4.18
C LYS A 181 11.51 12.96 -4.46
N LEU A 182 10.72 12.56 -3.45
CA LEU A 182 9.30 12.26 -3.62
C LEU A 182 8.49 13.52 -3.92
N ASN A 183 7.44 13.37 -4.70
CA ASN A 183 6.50 14.42 -5.08
C ASN A 183 7.18 15.69 -5.64
N ALA A 184 8.25 15.48 -6.41
CA ALA A 184 9.04 16.51 -7.10
C ALA A 184 9.15 16.17 -8.58
N THR A 185 9.49 17.16 -9.41
CA THR A 185 9.74 16.95 -10.84
C THR A 185 10.82 15.88 -11.06
N GLY A 186 10.51 14.86 -11.86
CA GLY A 186 11.38 13.72 -12.11
C GLY A 186 11.43 12.69 -10.98
N GLY A 187 10.71 12.88 -9.88
CA GLY A 187 10.62 11.94 -8.77
C GLY A 187 9.36 11.06 -8.83
N THR A 188 9.30 10.07 -7.94
CA THR A 188 8.10 9.25 -7.71
C THR A 188 7.05 10.06 -6.95
N TRP A 189 5.79 9.90 -7.35
CA TRP A 189 4.66 10.53 -6.69
C TRP A 189 3.93 9.52 -5.79
N LEU A 190 3.61 9.97 -4.58
CA LEU A 190 2.83 9.25 -3.58
C LEU A 190 1.65 10.11 -3.13
N PHE A 191 0.66 9.49 -2.50
CA PHE A 191 -0.38 10.21 -1.78
C PHE A 191 0.26 10.96 -0.61
N ALA A 192 0.09 12.27 -0.57
CA ALA A 192 0.64 13.16 0.43
C ALA A 192 -0.29 14.37 0.60
N PRO A 193 -0.19 15.16 1.69
CA PRO A 193 -1.00 16.36 1.86
C PRO A 193 -0.58 17.49 0.88
N MET A 194 -0.76 17.23 -0.40
CA MET A 194 -0.34 18.07 -1.52
C MET A 194 -1.34 17.88 -2.68
N ALA A 195 -2.24 18.84 -2.91
CA ALA A 195 -3.28 18.75 -3.93
C ALA A 195 -2.72 18.45 -5.34
N LYS A 196 -1.54 18.99 -5.67
CA LYS A 196 -0.84 18.76 -6.94
C LYS A 196 -0.54 17.27 -7.21
N ALA A 197 -0.44 16.42 -6.20
CA ALA A 197 -0.21 14.99 -6.41
C ALA A 197 -1.30 14.34 -7.28
N SER A 198 -2.53 14.89 -7.31
CA SER A 198 -3.61 14.39 -8.16
C SER A 198 -3.30 14.39 -9.67
N GLU A 199 -2.40 15.24 -10.12
CA GLU A 199 -1.97 15.33 -11.51
C GLU A 199 -1.06 14.15 -11.93
N HIS A 200 -0.48 13.47 -10.95
CA HIS A 200 0.54 12.44 -11.12
C HIS A 200 0.06 11.03 -10.72
N VAL A 201 -1.22 10.85 -10.46
CA VAL A 201 -1.78 9.53 -10.16
C VAL A 201 -1.70 8.63 -11.40
N SER A 202 -1.20 7.41 -11.23
CA SER A 202 -1.27 6.37 -12.26
C SER A 202 -2.69 5.87 -12.40
N HIS A 203 -3.09 5.49 -13.61
CA HIS A 203 -4.44 5.03 -13.92
C HIS A 203 -4.40 3.93 -14.97
N ALA A 204 -5.25 2.93 -14.80
CA ALA A 204 -5.56 1.92 -15.81
C ALA A 204 -7.05 1.59 -15.79
N ARG A 205 -7.61 1.30 -16.97
CA ARG A 205 -8.92 0.69 -17.12
C ARG A 205 -8.73 -0.74 -17.59
N VAL A 206 -9.36 -1.68 -16.90
CA VAL A 206 -9.17 -3.11 -17.13
C VAL A 206 -10.52 -3.77 -17.33
N ALA A 207 -10.68 -4.53 -18.41
CA ALA A 207 -11.87 -5.34 -18.66
C ALA A 207 -11.98 -6.45 -17.59
N ALA A 208 -13.12 -6.53 -16.92
CA ALA A 208 -13.36 -7.49 -15.87
C ALA A 208 -14.85 -7.82 -15.83
N PRO A 209 -15.28 -8.98 -16.36
CA PRO A 209 -16.68 -9.38 -16.34
C PRO A 209 -17.16 -9.71 -14.92
N ALA A 210 -18.48 -9.75 -14.74
CA ALA A 210 -19.10 -10.23 -13.52
C ALA A 210 -18.58 -11.64 -13.16
N GLY A 211 -18.40 -11.91 -11.87
CA GLY A 211 -17.77 -13.14 -11.36
C GLY A 211 -16.26 -13.05 -11.23
N SER A 212 -15.61 -11.97 -11.69
CA SER A 212 -14.17 -11.76 -11.49
C SER A 212 -13.83 -11.53 -10.02
N PHE A 213 -12.76 -12.17 -9.53
CA PHE A 213 -12.19 -11.91 -8.21
C PHE A 213 -11.14 -10.82 -8.29
N VAL A 214 -11.20 -9.87 -7.35
CA VAL A 214 -10.26 -8.75 -7.21
C VAL A 214 -9.67 -8.79 -5.81
N LEU A 215 -8.34 -8.91 -5.71
CA LEU A 215 -7.59 -8.78 -4.46
C LEU A 215 -6.85 -7.45 -4.50
N VAL A 216 -7.22 -6.53 -3.61
CA VAL A 216 -6.52 -5.25 -3.44
C VAL A 216 -5.75 -5.32 -2.14
N CYS A 217 -4.44 -5.09 -2.18
CA CYS A 217 -3.61 -5.28 -0.99
C CYS A 217 -2.41 -4.34 -0.94
N THR A 218 -1.90 -4.14 0.29
CA THR A 218 -0.61 -3.51 0.55
C THR A 218 0.52 -4.49 0.25
N ASP A 219 1.73 -3.97 0.14
CA ASP A 219 2.92 -4.76 -0.18
C ASP A 219 3.29 -5.74 0.93
N GLY A 220 2.96 -5.42 2.21
CA GLY A 220 3.13 -6.34 3.32
C GLY A 220 2.28 -7.62 3.18
N PHE A 221 1.02 -7.56 2.70
CA PHE A 221 0.24 -8.76 2.39
C PHE A 221 0.74 -9.45 1.13
N LEU A 222 1.16 -8.67 0.12
CA LEU A 222 1.72 -9.20 -1.13
C LEU A 222 3.03 -9.97 -0.92
N ALA A 223 3.71 -9.81 0.23
CA ALA A 223 4.91 -10.55 0.59
C ALA A 223 4.76 -12.07 0.47
N LEU A 224 3.55 -12.62 0.67
CA LEU A 224 3.24 -14.04 0.40
C LEU A 224 3.58 -14.48 -1.04
N ALA A 225 3.42 -13.58 -2.01
CA ALA A 225 3.77 -13.86 -3.41
C ALA A 225 5.13 -13.27 -3.81
N GLY A 226 5.54 -12.16 -3.21
CA GLY A 226 6.78 -11.45 -3.51
C GLY A 226 7.99 -12.00 -2.77
N ASP A 227 8.05 -11.75 -1.49
CA ASP A 227 9.21 -12.05 -0.64
C ASP A 227 9.32 -13.55 -0.36
N TYR A 228 8.22 -14.17 0.11
CA TYR A 228 8.19 -15.59 0.52
C TYR A 228 7.97 -16.56 -0.63
N ARG A 229 7.42 -16.10 -1.77
CA ARG A 229 7.13 -16.93 -2.95
C ARG A 229 6.30 -18.18 -2.64
N SER A 230 5.48 -18.12 -1.58
CA SER A 230 4.58 -19.21 -1.19
C SER A 230 3.44 -19.39 -2.22
N TYR A 231 3.14 -18.33 -2.95
CA TYR A 231 2.14 -18.31 -4.02
C TYR A 231 2.67 -17.56 -5.23
N THR A 232 2.19 -17.90 -6.43
CA THR A 232 2.24 -16.94 -7.54
C THR A 232 1.18 -15.86 -7.29
N PRO A 233 1.31 -14.65 -7.85
CA PRO A 233 0.29 -13.60 -7.67
C PRO A 233 -1.13 -14.06 -8.05
N LYS A 234 -1.28 -14.83 -9.13
CA LYS A 234 -2.56 -15.44 -9.52
C LYS A 234 -3.06 -16.44 -8.49
N ALA A 235 -2.19 -17.33 -8.01
CA ALA A 235 -2.55 -18.35 -7.03
C ALA A 235 -2.95 -17.74 -5.68
N LEU A 236 -2.38 -16.56 -5.30
CA LEU A 236 -2.74 -15.84 -4.09
C LEU A 236 -4.20 -15.40 -4.10
N VAL A 237 -4.74 -14.94 -5.24
CA VAL A 237 -6.17 -14.61 -5.37
C VAL A 237 -7.05 -15.85 -5.17
N GLY A 238 -6.69 -16.99 -5.77
CA GLY A 238 -7.41 -18.25 -5.59
C GLY A 238 -7.33 -18.75 -4.15
N ALA A 239 -6.18 -18.63 -3.49
CA ALA A 239 -6.02 -18.98 -2.09
C ALA A 239 -6.84 -18.05 -1.18
N ALA A 240 -6.89 -16.75 -1.46
CA ALA A 240 -7.75 -15.81 -0.74
C ALA A 240 -9.23 -16.19 -0.84
N ALA A 241 -9.70 -16.62 -2.03
CA ALA A 241 -11.08 -17.04 -2.24
C ALA A 241 -11.41 -18.38 -1.54
N SER A 242 -10.48 -19.33 -1.50
CA SER A 242 -10.72 -20.68 -0.99
C SER A 242 -10.37 -20.87 0.49
N LYS A 243 -9.23 -20.32 0.96
CA LYS A 243 -8.76 -20.46 2.35
C LYS A 243 -9.20 -19.30 3.24
N GLY A 244 -9.40 -18.12 2.66
CA GLY A 244 -9.71 -16.87 3.34
C GLY A 244 -8.49 -16.04 3.75
N LEU A 245 -8.70 -14.71 3.82
CA LEU A 245 -7.65 -13.75 4.16
C LEU A 245 -7.07 -13.95 5.57
N VAL A 246 -7.88 -14.36 6.53
CA VAL A 246 -7.44 -14.61 7.91
C VAL A 246 -6.41 -15.75 7.96
N THR A 247 -6.67 -16.86 7.25
CA THR A 247 -5.73 -17.97 7.15
C THR A 247 -4.43 -17.53 6.48
N LEU A 248 -4.52 -16.77 5.38
CA LEU A 248 -3.34 -16.27 4.69
C LEU A 248 -2.53 -15.28 5.55
N GLY A 249 -3.21 -14.46 6.34
CA GLY A 249 -2.56 -13.60 7.33
C GLY A 249 -1.79 -14.39 8.40
N ALA A 250 -2.36 -15.50 8.87
CA ALA A 250 -1.67 -16.39 9.81
C ALA A 250 -0.47 -17.11 9.14
N GLU A 251 -0.60 -17.55 7.88
CA GLU A 251 0.51 -18.11 7.10
C GLU A 251 1.64 -17.08 6.94
N LEU A 252 1.31 -15.82 6.64
CA LEU A 252 2.28 -14.71 6.54
C LEU A 252 3.06 -14.55 7.85
N ARG A 253 2.38 -14.40 8.98
CA ARG A 253 3.02 -14.22 10.30
C ARG A 253 3.90 -15.43 10.70
N ALA A 254 3.46 -16.64 10.37
CA ALA A 254 4.26 -17.85 10.59
C ALA A 254 5.58 -17.87 9.79
N LEU A 255 5.55 -17.39 8.53
CA LEU A 255 6.74 -17.23 7.69
C LEU A 255 7.70 -16.18 8.27
N GLU A 256 7.18 -15.05 8.71
CA GLU A 256 7.96 -13.98 9.34
C GLU A 256 8.62 -14.41 10.64
N ASP A 257 7.88 -15.16 11.48
CA ASP A 257 8.37 -15.70 12.74
C ASP A 257 9.40 -16.82 12.53
N GLY A 258 9.29 -17.57 11.44
CA GLY A 258 10.26 -18.61 11.06
C GLY A 258 11.59 -18.05 10.53
N ASP A 259 11.62 -16.78 10.10
CA ASP A 259 12.84 -16.12 9.58
C ASP A 259 12.93 -14.67 10.10
N PRO A 260 13.08 -14.46 11.44
CA PRO A 260 12.99 -13.13 12.04
C PRO A 260 14.10 -12.18 11.59
N GLU A 261 15.25 -12.70 11.18
CA GLU A 261 16.39 -11.92 10.71
C GLU A 261 16.39 -11.67 9.20
N GLY A 262 15.44 -12.26 8.45
CA GLY A 262 15.37 -12.14 7.00
C GLY A 262 16.54 -12.81 6.26
N ARG A 263 17.09 -13.90 6.81
CA ARG A 263 18.24 -14.59 6.20
C ARG A 263 17.84 -15.49 5.04
N ALA A 264 16.71 -16.18 5.19
CA ALA A 264 16.16 -17.03 4.13
C ALA A 264 15.42 -16.19 3.08
N PHE A 265 14.69 -15.17 3.53
CA PHE A 265 13.91 -14.26 2.71
C PHE A 265 14.33 -12.80 2.99
N PRO A 266 15.35 -12.27 2.29
CA PRO A 266 15.90 -10.95 2.56
C PRO A 266 14.85 -9.84 2.47
N ARG A 267 14.69 -9.08 3.54
CA ARG A 267 13.74 -7.97 3.68
C ARG A 267 14.22 -6.99 4.75
N PHE A 268 13.80 -5.74 4.68
CA PHE A 268 14.27 -4.71 5.61
C PHE A 268 13.58 -4.71 6.97
N LYS A 269 12.38 -5.28 7.09
CA LYS A 269 11.62 -5.39 8.35
C LYS A 269 11.35 -6.86 8.67
N LYS A 270 11.30 -7.22 9.96
CA LYS A 270 10.84 -8.56 10.37
C LYS A 270 9.41 -8.80 9.86
N SER A 271 8.50 -7.87 10.17
CA SER A 271 7.10 -7.90 9.75
C SER A 271 6.68 -6.49 9.30
N ASP A 272 5.84 -6.39 8.30
CA ASP A 272 5.19 -5.15 7.91
C ASP A 272 3.70 -5.20 8.24
N ASP A 273 3.05 -4.02 8.26
CA ASP A 273 1.61 -3.96 8.25
C ASP A 273 1.08 -4.67 6.99
N ALA A 274 0.01 -5.46 7.13
CA ALA A 274 -0.47 -6.29 6.03
C ALA A 274 -1.99 -6.17 5.90
N THR A 275 -2.43 -5.52 4.84
CA THR A 275 -3.85 -5.22 4.61
C THR A 275 -4.30 -5.73 3.26
N ALA A 276 -5.47 -6.37 3.22
CA ALA A 276 -6.06 -6.91 2.00
C ALA A 276 -7.59 -6.85 2.00
N LEU A 277 -8.15 -6.64 0.81
CA LEU A 277 -9.57 -6.70 0.49
C LEU A 277 -9.78 -7.75 -0.59
N LEU A 278 -10.62 -8.74 -0.34
CA LEU A 278 -11.09 -9.68 -1.36
C LEU A 278 -12.49 -9.29 -1.79
N LEU A 279 -12.65 -9.03 -3.08
CA LEU A 279 -13.86 -8.54 -3.72
C LEU A 279 -14.25 -9.46 -4.87
N ARG A 280 -15.54 -9.47 -5.23
CA ARG A 280 -16.05 -10.07 -6.45
C ARG A 280 -16.85 -9.03 -7.22
N LEU A 281 -16.65 -8.94 -8.53
CA LEU A 281 -17.49 -8.12 -9.41
C LEU A 281 -18.83 -8.83 -9.64
N ALA A 282 -19.93 -8.11 -9.44
CA ALA A 282 -21.31 -8.58 -9.63
C ALA A 282 -22.11 -7.60 -10.52
#